data_93d3235aab238e1c28adead7889ae554
#
_entry.id   93d3235aab238e1c28adead7889ae554
#
_cell.length_a   1.000
_cell.length_b   1.000
_cell.length_c   1.000
_cell.angle_alpha   90.00
_cell.angle_beta   90.00
_cell.angle_gamma   90.00
#
_symmetry.space_group_name_H-M   'P 1'
#
loop_
_entity.id
_entity.type
_entity.pdbx_description
1 polymer ?
#
loop_
_entity_poly.entity_id
_entity_poly.type
_entity_poly.pdbx_seq_one_letter_code
_entity_poly.pdbx_strand_id
1 'polypeptide(L)'
;MNEHNEKEESDEIFMDLAQGKNIALISDCGTPLFSDPGSILLQKCIDANLKMEFISGANSVLASVVLSGFDISRFYFMGFLSPKADIRKQEIRKLKFLDKAVVLMDAPYRLKVLLKDISDIFEERKIFVAFNITMPQERKFRGTAAAILDEIGEGNLKGEFVIVIDKYYDKHN
;
A
#
# COMPACT_ATOMS: atom_id res chain seq x y z
N MET A 1 -9.93 17.19 -5.02
CA MET A 1 -9.96 16.09 -6.03
C MET A 1 -10.06 14.77 -5.31
N ASN A 2 -10.99 13.90 -5.72
CA ASN A 2 -11.19 12.55 -5.19
C ASN A 2 -11.53 11.59 -6.34
N GLU A 3 -11.64 10.27 -6.08
CA GLU A 3 -11.89 9.26 -7.12
C GLU A 3 -13.16 9.49 -7.96
N HIS A 4 -14.16 10.20 -7.42
CA HIS A 4 -15.44 10.43 -8.10
C HIS A 4 -15.44 11.66 -9.01
N ASN A 5 -14.61 12.66 -8.70
CA ASN A 5 -14.54 13.94 -9.43
C ASN A 5 -13.18 14.18 -10.11
N GLU A 6 -12.27 13.19 -10.08
CA GLU A 6 -10.90 13.34 -10.58
C GLU A 6 -10.85 13.88 -12.01
N LYS A 7 -11.75 13.40 -12.88
CA LYS A 7 -11.74 13.81 -14.29
C LYS A 7 -12.10 15.28 -14.45
N GLU A 8 -13.20 15.73 -13.85
CA GLU A 8 -13.70 17.10 -13.96
C GLU A 8 -12.70 18.08 -13.36
N GLU A 9 -12.24 17.80 -12.13
CA GLU A 9 -11.24 18.65 -11.46
C GLU A 9 -9.89 18.66 -12.17
N SER A 10 -9.49 17.54 -12.77
CA SER A 10 -8.26 17.50 -13.59
C SER A 10 -8.37 18.38 -14.84
N ASP A 11 -9.55 18.50 -15.44
CA ASP A 11 -9.76 19.39 -16.60
C ASP A 11 -9.65 20.85 -16.18
N GLU A 12 -10.26 21.25 -15.08
CA GLU A 12 -10.20 22.62 -14.56
C GLU A 12 -8.77 23.01 -14.16
N ILE A 13 -8.09 22.14 -13.40
CA ILE A 13 -6.71 22.38 -12.97
C ILE A 13 -5.77 22.46 -14.18
N PHE A 14 -5.96 21.62 -15.18
CA PHE A 14 -5.16 21.65 -16.38
C PHE A 14 -5.33 22.96 -17.17
N MET A 15 -6.54 23.50 -17.25
CA MET A 15 -6.77 24.80 -17.88
C MET A 15 -6.06 25.94 -17.15
N ASP A 16 -6.01 25.90 -15.83
CA ASP A 16 -5.27 26.86 -15.02
C ASP A 16 -3.75 26.78 -15.27
N LEU A 17 -3.20 25.56 -15.37
CA LEU A 17 -1.82 25.32 -15.71
C LEU A 17 -1.49 25.84 -17.14
N ALA A 18 -2.39 25.62 -18.10
CA ALA A 18 -2.23 26.10 -19.49
C ALA A 18 -2.24 27.64 -19.56
N GLN A 19 -2.86 28.33 -18.61
CA GLN A 19 -2.83 29.78 -18.45
C GLN A 19 -1.55 30.29 -17.76
N GLY A 20 -0.61 29.39 -17.39
CA GLY A 20 0.65 29.74 -16.75
C GLY A 20 0.59 29.86 -15.22
N LYS A 21 -0.48 29.38 -14.56
CA LYS A 21 -0.53 29.34 -13.10
C LYS A 21 0.41 28.26 -12.55
N ASN A 22 0.98 28.51 -11.38
CA ASN A 22 1.73 27.51 -10.63
C ASN A 22 0.78 26.80 -9.65
N ILE A 23 0.76 25.48 -9.68
CA ILE A 23 -0.13 24.64 -8.86
C ILE A 23 0.70 23.61 -8.11
N ALA A 24 0.39 23.41 -6.84
CA ALA A 24 0.95 22.35 -6.02
C ALA A 24 -0.14 21.28 -5.75
N LEU A 25 0.14 20.03 -6.09
CA LEU A 25 -0.68 18.90 -5.70
C LEU A 25 -0.15 18.33 -4.40
N ILE A 26 -0.98 18.29 -3.39
CA ILE A 26 -0.66 17.73 -2.06
C ILE A 26 -1.62 16.59 -1.71
N SER A 27 -1.14 15.66 -0.91
CA SER A 27 -1.94 14.57 -0.32
C SER A 27 -2.15 14.85 1.17
N ASP A 28 -3.20 14.30 1.75
CA ASP A 28 -3.44 14.35 3.20
C ASP A 28 -2.36 13.62 3.99
N CYS A 29 -1.74 12.61 3.36
CA CYS A 29 -0.67 11.84 4.00
C CYS A 29 0.24 11.18 2.96
N GLY A 30 1.54 11.38 3.12
CA GLY A 30 2.57 10.75 2.31
C GLY A 30 2.82 11.38 0.94
N THR A 31 3.21 10.56 -0.02
CA THR A 31 3.56 10.97 -1.38
C THR A 31 2.29 11.10 -2.24
N PRO A 32 2.00 12.28 -2.81
CA PRO A 32 0.87 12.45 -3.71
C PRO A 32 0.88 11.44 -4.87
N LEU A 33 -0.29 11.09 -5.37
CA LEU A 33 -0.51 10.13 -6.47
C LEU A 33 -0.17 8.66 -6.14
N PHE A 34 0.49 8.41 -5.02
CA PHE A 34 0.77 7.03 -4.61
C PHE A 34 -0.44 6.44 -3.88
N SER A 35 -1.31 5.76 -4.61
CA SER A 35 -2.62 5.28 -4.15
C SER A 35 -3.63 6.40 -3.86
N ASP A 36 -3.43 7.55 -4.48
CA ASP A 36 -4.27 8.74 -4.39
C ASP A 36 -4.73 9.19 -5.79
N PRO A 37 -5.84 9.91 -5.92
CA PRO A 37 -6.29 10.47 -7.19
C PRO A 37 -5.33 11.53 -7.72
N GLY A 38 -5.33 11.75 -9.05
CA GLY A 38 -4.53 12.75 -9.75
C GLY A 38 -3.75 12.22 -10.95
N SER A 39 -3.85 10.92 -11.22
CA SER A 39 -3.20 10.28 -12.36
C SER A 39 -3.64 10.87 -13.69
N ILE A 40 -4.90 11.26 -13.82
CA ILE A 40 -5.46 11.90 -15.03
C ILE A 40 -4.80 13.27 -15.25
N LEU A 41 -4.68 14.07 -14.20
CA LEU A 41 -4.00 15.37 -14.29
C LEU A 41 -2.54 15.22 -14.67
N LEU A 42 -1.83 14.28 -14.02
CA LEU A 42 -0.43 14.01 -14.31
C LEU A 42 -0.25 13.63 -15.78
N GLN A 43 -1.09 12.75 -16.32
CA GLN A 43 -1.00 12.34 -17.74
C GLN A 43 -1.22 13.53 -18.68
N LYS A 44 -2.21 14.39 -18.41
CA LYS A 44 -2.43 15.62 -19.21
C LYS A 44 -1.22 16.54 -19.20
N CYS A 45 -0.58 16.71 -18.04
CA CYS A 45 0.63 17.53 -17.92
C CYS A 45 1.80 16.93 -18.72
N ILE A 46 1.96 15.60 -18.71
CA ILE A 46 2.98 14.88 -19.51
C ILE A 46 2.72 15.09 -21.00
N ASP A 47 1.49 14.86 -21.46
CA ASP A 47 1.11 14.97 -22.87
C ASP A 47 1.29 16.39 -23.40
N ALA A 48 1.08 17.40 -22.55
CA ALA A 48 1.29 18.81 -22.88
C ALA A 48 2.74 19.29 -22.66
N ASN A 49 3.65 18.40 -22.25
CA ASN A 49 5.05 18.73 -21.93
C ASN A 49 5.19 19.89 -20.92
N LEU A 50 4.30 19.97 -19.95
CA LEU A 50 4.40 20.96 -18.88
C LEU A 50 5.55 20.64 -17.93
N LYS A 51 6.23 21.69 -17.43
CA LYS A 51 7.25 21.51 -16.41
C LYS A 51 6.61 21.03 -15.11
N MET A 52 7.12 19.92 -14.57
CA MET A 52 6.69 19.36 -13.29
C MET A 52 7.91 19.14 -12.40
N GLU A 53 7.72 19.35 -11.10
CA GLU A 53 8.74 19.10 -10.07
C GLU A 53 8.17 18.15 -9.03
N PHE A 54 8.89 17.08 -8.73
CA PHE A 54 8.53 16.14 -7.67
C PHE A 54 9.26 16.50 -6.38
N ILE A 55 8.49 16.74 -5.33
CA ILE A 55 9.02 16.93 -3.98
C ILE A 55 8.87 15.61 -3.23
N SER A 56 10.01 15.01 -2.87
CA SER A 56 10.02 13.73 -2.14
C SER A 56 9.38 13.89 -0.76
N GLY A 57 8.48 12.98 -0.45
CA GLY A 57 7.74 12.94 0.82
C GLY A 57 7.90 11.60 1.55
N ALA A 58 7.25 11.53 2.72
CA ALA A 58 7.14 10.29 3.48
C ALA A 58 6.43 9.20 2.66
N ASN A 59 6.87 7.95 2.83
CA ASN A 59 6.25 6.80 2.17
C ASN A 59 6.23 5.60 3.13
N SER A 60 5.04 5.25 3.62
CA SER A 60 4.85 4.15 4.56
C SER A 60 5.21 2.78 3.98
N VAL A 61 5.03 2.60 2.67
CA VAL A 61 5.38 1.36 1.97
C VAL A 61 6.90 1.15 1.99
N LEU A 62 7.69 2.14 1.56
CA LEU A 62 9.15 2.04 1.59
C LEU A 62 9.68 1.88 3.02
N ALA A 63 9.15 2.64 3.98
CA ALA A 63 9.51 2.49 5.37
C ALA A 63 9.24 1.07 5.89
N SER A 64 8.08 0.50 5.56
CA SER A 64 7.69 -0.87 5.96
C SER A 64 8.57 -1.93 5.30
N VAL A 65 8.86 -1.77 4.01
CA VAL A 65 9.76 -2.65 3.26
C VAL A 65 11.14 -2.69 3.92
N VAL A 66 11.74 -1.53 4.20
CA VAL A 66 13.04 -1.44 4.88
C VAL A 66 12.98 -2.06 6.27
N LEU A 67 11.97 -1.72 7.06
CA LEU A 67 11.81 -2.22 8.43
C LEU A 67 11.46 -3.70 8.50
N SER A 68 10.96 -4.31 7.42
CA SER A 68 10.64 -5.74 7.39
C SER A 68 11.86 -6.62 7.68
N GLY A 69 13.05 -6.21 7.21
CA GLY A 69 14.27 -6.98 7.30
C GLY A 69 14.31 -8.21 6.38
N PHE A 70 13.36 -8.31 5.45
CA PHE A 70 13.34 -9.35 4.42
C PHE A 70 14.28 -9.02 3.26
N ASP A 71 14.49 -9.95 2.34
CA ASP A 71 15.17 -9.66 1.07
C ASP A 71 14.28 -8.79 0.20
N ILE A 72 14.62 -7.52 0.11
CA ILE A 72 13.88 -6.49 -0.60
C ILE A 72 14.56 -6.03 -1.89
N SER A 73 15.58 -6.76 -2.36
CA SER A 73 16.23 -6.47 -3.64
C SER A 73 15.24 -6.39 -4.80
N ARG A 74 14.16 -7.16 -4.69
CA ARG A 74 12.97 -7.11 -5.55
C ARG A 74 11.73 -7.32 -4.69
N PHE A 75 10.73 -6.47 -4.82
CA PHE A 75 9.44 -6.67 -4.17
C PHE A 75 8.29 -6.33 -5.14
N TYR A 76 7.13 -6.89 -4.86
CA TYR A 76 5.90 -6.65 -5.60
C TYR A 76 4.93 -5.85 -4.74
N PHE A 77 4.62 -4.64 -5.17
CA PHE A 77 3.57 -3.85 -4.56
C PHE A 77 2.22 -4.24 -5.17
N MET A 78 1.43 -4.96 -4.41
CA MET A 78 0.08 -5.35 -4.81
C MET A 78 -0.95 -4.26 -4.51
N GLY A 79 -0.67 -3.38 -3.53
CA GLY A 79 -1.60 -2.35 -3.10
C GLY A 79 -2.80 -2.93 -2.34
N PHE A 80 -4.00 -2.44 -2.66
CA PHE A 80 -5.25 -2.84 -2.03
C PHE A 80 -5.83 -4.08 -2.69
N LEU A 81 -6.29 -5.02 -1.85
CA LEU A 81 -7.01 -6.20 -2.30
C LEU A 81 -8.52 -5.96 -2.32
N SER A 82 -9.23 -6.78 -3.10
CA SER A 82 -10.68 -6.69 -3.24
C SER A 82 -11.40 -6.71 -1.88
N PRO A 83 -12.42 -5.86 -1.66
CA PRO A 83 -13.27 -5.95 -0.49
C PRO A 83 -14.09 -7.24 -0.43
N LYS A 84 -14.35 -7.88 -1.58
CA LYS A 84 -15.09 -9.14 -1.68
C LYS A 84 -14.21 -10.32 -1.29
N ALA A 85 -14.62 -11.07 -0.26
CA ALA A 85 -13.81 -12.13 0.34
C ALA A 85 -13.32 -13.19 -0.67
N ASP A 86 -14.18 -13.65 -1.56
CA ASP A 86 -13.81 -14.69 -2.53
C ASP A 86 -12.76 -14.21 -3.53
N ILE A 87 -12.91 -12.95 -4.01
CA ILE A 87 -11.96 -12.35 -4.94
C ILE A 87 -10.64 -12.11 -4.22
N ARG A 88 -10.65 -11.54 -3.01
CA ARG A 88 -9.45 -11.28 -2.20
C ARG A 88 -8.67 -12.56 -1.93
N LYS A 89 -9.35 -13.66 -1.55
CA LYS A 89 -8.68 -14.95 -1.35
C LYS A 89 -8.06 -15.49 -2.65
N GLN A 90 -8.69 -15.26 -3.80
CA GLN A 90 -8.10 -15.64 -5.09
C GLN A 90 -6.86 -14.79 -5.42
N GLU A 91 -6.90 -13.47 -5.15
CA GLU A 91 -5.76 -12.58 -5.30
C GLU A 91 -4.59 -13.02 -4.42
N ILE A 92 -4.84 -13.32 -3.14
CA ILE A 92 -3.80 -13.82 -2.21
C ILE A 92 -3.21 -15.15 -2.70
N ARG A 93 -4.04 -16.08 -3.19
CA ARG A 93 -3.53 -17.37 -3.73
C ARG A 93 -2.55 -17.19 -4.90
N LYS A 94 -2.79 -16.20 -5.77
CA LYS A 94 -1.88 -15.89 -6.89
C LYS A 94 -0.49 -15.42 -6.41
N LEU A 95 -0.41 -14.90 -5.20
CA LEU A 95 0.84 -14.43 -4.60
C LEU A 95 1.64 -15.56 -3.92
N LYS A 96 1.06 -16.76 -3.79
CA LYS A 96 1.61 -17.85 -2.95
C LYS A 96 3.04 -18.25 -3.33
N PHE A 97 3.36 -18.26 -4.61
CA PHE A 97 4.63 -18.77 -5.11
C PHE A 97 5.54 -17.66 -5.67
N LEU A 98 5.29 -16.41 -5.32
CA LEU A 98 6.17 -15.32 -5.73
C LEU A 98 7.52 -15.43 -5.03
N ASP A 99 8.58 -15.38 -5.83
CA ASP A 99 10.01 -15.41 -5.43
C ASP A 99 10.52 -14.07 -4.89
N LYS A 100 9.63 -13.16 -4.56
CA LYS A 100 9.91 -11.82 -4.06
C LYS A 100 8.97 -11.43 -2.92
N ALA A 101 9.39 -10.47 -2.10
CA ALA A 101 8.52 -9.92 -1.07
C ALA A 101 7.27 -9.27 -1.69
N VAL A 102 6.14 -9.38 -1.02
CA VAL A 102 4.87 -8.79 -1.44
C VAL A 102 4.44 -7.74 -0.42
N VAL A 103 4.02 -6.59 -0.91
CA VAL A 103 3.54 -5.49 -0.05
C VAL A 103 2.08 -5.24 -0.31
N LEU A 104 1.30 -5.23 0.77
CA LEU A 104 -0.14 -4.99 0.78
C LEU A 104 -0.46 -3.78 1.65
N MET A 105 -1.47 -3.04 1.22
CA MET A 105 -2.16 -2.01 2.01
C MET A 105 -3.64 -2.34 2.06
N ASP A 106 -4.35 -1.85 3.06
CA ASP A 106 -5.80 -1.95 3.12
C ASP A 106 -6.39 -0.91 4.08
N ALA A 107 -7.73 -0.80 4.06
CA ALA A 107 -8.45 0.12 4.94
C ALA A 107 -8.19 -0.17 6.43
N PRO A 108 -8.13 0.84 7.30
CA PRO A 108 -7.71 0.75 8.71
C PRO A 108 -8.42 -0.31 9.55
N TYR A 109 -9.64 -0.69 9.18
CA TYR A 109 -10.48 -1.66 9.89
C TYR A 109 -10.36 -3.10 9.37
N ARG A 110 -9.57 -3.35 8.29
CA ARG A 110 -9.52 -4.65 7.60
C ARG A 110 -8.31 -5.51 7.99
N LEU A 111 -7.40 -5.02 8.84
CA LEU A 111 -6.17 -5.72 9.19
C LEU A 111 -6.40 -7.17 9.62
N LYS A 112 -7.31 -7.41 10.58
CA LYS A 112 -7.56 -8.77 11.08
C LYS A 112 -8.15 -9.70 10.03
N VAL A 113 -9.07 -9.18 9.20
CA VAL A 113 -9.67 -9.97 8.12
C VAL A 113 -8.60 -10.36 7.10
N LEU A 114 -7.72 -9.42 6.75
CA LEU A 114 -6.64 -9.68 5.80
C LEU A 114 -5.60 -10.66 6.36
N LEU A 115 -5.21 -10.51 7.63
CA LEU A 115 -4.31 -11.44 8.30
C LEU A 115 -4.89 -12.86 8.36
N LYS A 116 -6.21 -13.00 8.60
CA LYS A 116 -6.88 -14.30 8.58
C LYS A 116 -6.83 -14.94 7.20
N ASP A 117 -7.16 -14.20 6.13
CA ASP A 117 -7.10 -14.72 4.77
C ASP A 117 -5.66 -15.08 4.36
N ILE A 118 -4.66 -14.31 4.83
CA ILE A 118 -3.23 -14.61 4.62
C ILE A 118 -2.85 -15.90 5.38
N SER A 119 -3.27 -16.04 6.64
CA SER A 119 -2.99 -17.22 7.47
C SER A 119 -3.55 -18.51 6.84
N ASP A 120 -4.79 -18.46 6.31
CA ASP A 120 -5.43 -19.58 5.65
C ASP A 120 -4.68 -20.07 4.39
N ILE A 121 -3.87 -19.19 3.74
CA ILE A 121 -3.25 -19.48 2.45
C ILE A 121 -1.73 -19.69 2.58
N PHE A 122 -1.08 -18.95 3.45
CA PHE A 122 0.39 -18.92 3.56
C PHE A 122 0.95 -19.61 4.82
N GLU A 123 0.12 -20.19 5.62
CA GLU A 123 0.42 -20.96 6.87
C GLU A 123 1.70 -20.53 7.63
N GLU A 124 2.89 -20.89 7.10
CA GLU A 124 4.19 -20.65 7.75
C GLU A 124 4.95 -19.43 7.23
N ARG A 125 4.40 -18.71 6.23
CA ARG A 125 5.14 -17.60 5.62
C ARG A 125 5.29 -16.45 6.62
N LYS A 126 6.51 -15.95 6.75
CA LYS A 126 6.77 -14.81 7.65
C LYS A 126 6.23 -13.53 7.03
N ILE A 127 5.66 -12.71 7.87
CA ILE A 127 5.18 -11.40 7.51
C ILE A 127 5.66 -10.36 8.52
N PHE A 128 5.70 -9.12 8.07
CA PHE A 128 5.89 -7.94 8.88
C PHE A 128 4.69 -7.02 8.71
N VAL A 129 4.16 -6.51 9.82
CA VAL A 129 3.09 -5.51 9.81
C VAL A 129 3.61 -4.25 10.47
N ALA A 130 3.68 -3.16 9.71
CA ALA A 130 3.85 -1.81 10.24
C ALA A 130 2.46 -1.22 10.47
N PHE A 131 2.16 -0.87 11.71
CA PHE A 131 0.87 -0.29 12.10
C PHE A 131 1.10 1.10 12.66
N ASN A 132 0.37 2.10 12.16
CA ASN A 132 0.48 3.52 12.52
C ASN A 132 1.93 4.00 12.53
N ILE A 133 2.71 3.64 11.50
CA ILE A 133 4.12 3.94 11.42
C ILE A 133 4.37 5.45 11.53
N THR A 134 5.36 5.86 12.33
CA THR A 134 5.70 7.24 12.68
C THR A 134 4.68 7.98 13.56
N MET A 135 3.61 7.31 13.99
CA MET A 135 2.61 7.90 14.88
C MET A 135 2.86 7.46 16.34
N PRO A 136 2.30 8.17 17.35
CA PRO A 136 2.47 7.80 18.76
C PRO A 136 2.02 6.38 19.11
N GLN A 137 1.07 5.82 18.36
CA GLN A 137 0.55 4.46 18.56
C GLN A 137 1.19 3.45 17.59
N GLU A 138 2.42 3.74 17.13
CA GLU A 138 3.16 2.83 16.27
C GLU A 138 3.34 1.45 16.90
N ARG A 139 3.03 0.40 16.13
CA ARG A 139 3.32 -0.99 16.48
C ARG A 139 3.93 -1.71 15.29
N LYS A 140 4.80 -2.65 15.59
CA LYS A 140 5.48 -3.48 14.60
C LYS A 140 5.33 -4.94 14.99
N PHE A 141 4.73 -5.73 14.13
CA PHE A 141 4.52 -7.16 14.35
C PHE A 141 5.37 -7.98 13.40
N ARG A 142 5.91 -9.09 13.87
CA ARG A 142 6.73 -10.01 13.07
C ARG A 142 6.38 -11.46 13.40
N GLY A 143 6.16 -12.28 12.39
CA GLY A 143 5.87 -13.69 12.58
C GLY A 143 5.06 -14.25 11.42
N THR A 144 4.35 -15.33 11.66
CA THR A 144 3.31 -15.80 10.75
C THR A 144 2.03 -14.95 10.94
N ALA A 145 1.14 -14.96 9.96
CA ALA A 145 -0.12 -14.23 10.08
C ALA A 145 -0.96 -14.69 11.29
N ALA A 146 -0.94 -16.02 11.57
CA ALA A 146 -1.61 -16.59 12.74
C ALA A 146 -1.01 -16.06 14.06
N ALA A 147 0.32 -16.09 14.21
CA ALA A 147 0.98 -15.60 15.42
C ALA A 147 0.71 -14.10 15.66
N ILE A 148 0.67 -13.30 14.60
CA ILE A 148 0.34 -11.87 14.71
C ILE A 148 -1.12 -11.67 15.09
N LEU A 149 -2.05 -12.47 14.58
CA LEU A 149 -3.45 -12.43 14.99
C LEU A 149 -3.61 -12.73 16.49
N ASP A 150 -2.89 -13.74 16.99
CA ASP A 150 -2.88 -14.10 18.41
C ASP A 150 -2.31 -12.96 19.27
N GLU A 151 -1.21 -12.32 18.83
CA GLU A 151 -0.61 -11.17 19.51
C GLU A 151 -1.54 -9.94 19.54
N ILE A 152 -2.29 -9.69 18.49
CA ILE A 152 -3.29 -8.61 18.44
C ILE A 152 -4.45 -8.93 19.40
N GLY A 153 -4.78 -10.20 19.57
CA GLY A 153 -5.87 -10.66 20.43
C GLY A 153 -7.25 -10.21 19.97
N GLU A 154 -8.24 -10.21 20.87
CA GLU A 154 -9.63 -9.85 20.54
C GLU A 154 -9.85 -8.33 20.37
N GLY A 155 -8.90 -7.49 20.78
CA GLY A 155 -8.98 -6.03 20.69
C GLY A 155 -9.27 -5.54 19.26
N ASN A 156 -10.01 -4.45 19.14
CA ASN A 156 -10.27 -3.80 17.85
C ASN A 156 -9.11 -2.88 17.49
N LEU A 157 -8.13 -3.41 16.74
CA LEU A 157 -7.01 -2.63 16.24
C LEU A 157 -7.42 -1.95 14.92
N LYS A 158 -7.67 -0.63 15.01
CA LYS A 158 -8.05 0.20 13.86
C LYS A 158 -7.00 1.29 13.67
N GLY A 159 -6.38 1.33 12.52
CA GLY A 159 -5.33 2.30 12.16
C GLY A 159 -4.68 1.95 10.83
N GLU A 160 -3.89 2.87 10.31
CA GLU A 160 -3.17 2.68 9.06
C GLU A 160 -2.14 1.56 9.18
N PHE A 161 -2.03 0.72 8.17
CA PHE A 161 -1.08 -0.37 8.17
C PHE A 161 -0.54 -0.73 6.80
N VAL A 162 0.65 -1.30 6.81
CA VAL A 162 1.29 -1.94 5.65
C VAL A 162 1.72 -3.34 6.06
N ILE A 163 1.40 -4.34 5.25
CA ILE A 163 1.86 -5.72 5.41
C ILE A 163 2.94 -6.00 4.38
N VAL A 164 4.07 -6.50 4.83
CA VAL A 164 5.13 -7.04 3.98
C VAL A 164 5.19 -8.54 4.20
N ILE A 165 4.97 -9.32 3.16
CA ILE A 165 5.03 -10.78 3.16
C ILE A 165 6.40 -11.17 2.60
N ASP A 166 7.14 -12.02 3.28
CA ASP A 166 8.44 -12.50 2.81
C ASP A 166 8.30 -13.27 1.48
N LYS A 167 9.38 -13.41 0.74
CA LYS A 167 9.38 -14.20 -0.51
C LYS A 167 9.08 -15.67 -0.23
N TYR A 168 8.62 -16.36 -1.26
CA TYR A 168 8.51 -17.82 -1.21
C TYR A 168 9.92 -18.45 -1.23
N TYR A 169 10.15 -19.37 -0.31
CA TYR A 169 11.36 -20.22 -0.29
C TYR A 169 10.93 -21.64 -0.66
N ASP A 170 11.46 -22.15 -1.74
CA ASP A 170 11.32 -23.57 -2.05
C ASP A 170 12.11 -24.38 -1.02
N LYS A 171 11.41 -25.23 -0.25
CA LYS A 171 12.05 -26.07 0.78
C LYS A 171 12.93 -27.17 0.19
N HIS A 172 13.01 -27.30 -1.14
CA HIS A 172 13.75 -28.33 -1.85
C HIS A 172 14.99 -27.82 -2.61
N ASN A 173 15.38 -26.56 -2.40
CA ASN A 173 16.64 -26.00 -2.90
C ASN A 173 17.57 -25.66 -1.75
#